data_c7171213569cce304e0459b20259fef5
#
_entry.id   c7171213569cce304e0459b20259fef5
#
_cell.length_a   1.000
_cell.length_b   1.000
_cell.length_c   1.000
_cell.angle_alpha   90.00
_cell.angle_beta   90.00
_cell.angle_gamma   90.00
#
_symmetry.space_group_name_H-M   'P 1'
#
loop_
_entity.id
_entity.type
_entity.pdbx_description
1 polymer ?
#
loop_
_entity_poly.entity_id
_entity_poly.type
_entity_poly.pdbx_seq_one_letter_code
_entity_poly.pdbx_strand_id
1 'polypeptide(L)'
;MDDIDLAKEACKRAGMEVEFKPIDWASKEAEIKGKRIDAIWNCFTVNPERQEAYTLSKPYMVNAQLVVVPKGSEITKIADLKGKVLAVQDDSTGSYILDRNNELRTSLKDYRKYPDFAAVYMDMDAGRIDAMVVDAVLARYYMVKHPDKYVALEENLGDEVVAVAFRKDDKEYSEKINKALDEMKKDGTMKKISEQWMGVDITKY
;
A
#
# COMPACT_ATOMS: atom_id res chain seq x y z
N MET A 1 12.81 -1.42 4.18
CA MET A 1 11.36 -1.41 3.94
C MET A 1 10.86 -2.79 4.37
N ASP A 2 9.82 -2.83 5.20
CA ASP A 2 9.36 -4.07 5.85
C ASP A 2 8.97 -5.19 4.87
N ASP A 3 8.26 -4.90 3.79
CA ASP A 3 7.93 -5.89 2.75
C ASP A 3 9.16 -6.58 2.16
N ILE A 4 10.25 -5.85 1.95
CA ILE A 4 11.51 -6.42 1.45
C ILE A 4 12.12 -7.40 2.46
N ASP A 5 12.14 -7.05 3.74
CA ASP A 5 12.72 -7.90 4.78
C ASP A 5 11.80 -9.09 5.09
N LEU A 6 10.48 -8.90 5.07
CA LEU A 6 9.50 -9.99 5.17
C LEU A 6 9.65 -10.98 4.01
N ALA A 7 9.77 -10.49 2.77
CA ALA A 7 9.95 -11.33 1.59
C ALA A 7 11.25 -12.13 1.63
N LYS A 8 12.38 -11.50 2.01
CA LYS A 8 13.67 -12.18 2.16
C LYS A 8 13.60 -13.31 3.18
N GLU A 9 13.04 -13.03 4.34
CA GLU A 9 12.96 -14.03 5.41
C GLU A 9 11.98 -15.15 5.06
N ALA A 10 10.81 -14.83 4.51
CA ALA A 10 9.83 -15.82 4.10
C ALA A 10 10.36 -16.74 2.99
N CYS A 11 10.99 -16.17 1.96
CA CYS A 11 11.60 -16.96 0.89
C CYS A 11 12.74 -17.85 1.39
N LYS A 12 13.60 -17.34 2.29
CA LYS A 12 14.64 -18.13 2.94
C LYS A 12 14.08 -19.34 3.67
N ARG A 13 13.00 -19.17 4.45
CA ARG A 13 12.32 -20.27 5.16
C ARG A 13 11.63 -21.24 4.21
N ALA A 14 11.12 -20.74 3.10
CA ALA A 14 10.48 -21.55 2.07
C ALA A 14 11.48 -22.29 1.16
N GLY A 15 12.79 -22.07 1.34
CA GLY A 15 13.85 -22.64 0.48
C GLY A 15 13.84 -22.07 -0.93
N MET A 16 13.42 -20.80 -1.08
CA MET A 16 13.37 -20.10 -2.37
C MET A 16 14.35 -18.93 -2.38
N GLU A 17 14.89 -18.65 -3.56
CA GLU A 17 15.61 -17.40 -3.80
C GLU A 17 14.63 -16.28 -4.15
N VAL A 18 14.95 -15.04 -3.77
CA VAL A 18 14.15 -13.87 -4.08
C VAL A 18 14.95 -12.85 -4.87
N GLU A 19 14.40 -12.41 -5.98
CA GLU A 19 14.87 -11.28 -6.78
C GLU A 19 13.81 -10.19 -6.75
N PHE A 20 14.21 -8.95 -6.48
CA PHE A 20 13.31 -7.80 -6.45
C PHE A 20 13.35 -7.07 -7.79
N LYS A 21 12.19 -6.93 -8.41
CA LYS A 21 12.01 -6.22 -9.67
C LYS A 21 11.13 -4.99 -9.46
N PRO A 22 11.64 -3.78 -9.68
CA PRO A 22 10.80 -2.59 -9.78
C PRO A 22 9.89 -2.71 -11.01
N ILE A 23 8.61 -2.40 -10.82
CA ILE A 23 7.63 -2.37 -11.89
C ILE A 23 6.85 -1.06 -11.85
N ASP A 24 6.31 -0.65 -12.99
CA ASP A 24 5.24 0.34 -13.02
C ASP A 24 3.97 -0.28 -12.42
N TRP A 25 3.38 0.37 -11.42
CA TRP A 25 2.27 -0.19 -10.65
C TRP A 25 1.04 -0.49 -11.50
N ALA A 26 0.73 0.36 -12.47
CA ALA A 26 -0.36 0.14 -13.41
C ALA A 26 -0.14 -1.10 -14.30
N SER A 27 1.12 -1.53 -14.47
CA SER A 27 1.48 -2.71 -15.27
C SER A 27 1.49 -4.04 -14.49
N LYS A 28 1.26 -4.04 -13.17
CA LYS A 28 1.42 -5.22 -12.29
C LYS A 28 0.69 -6.46 -12.77
N GLU A 29 -0.52 -6.30 -13.32
CA GLU A 29 -1.30 -7.41 -13.84
C GLU A 29 -0.67 -8.02 -15.10
N ALA A 30 -0.19 -7.19 -16.02
CA ALA A 30 0.51 -7.63 -17.22
C ALA A 30 1.86 -8.30 -16.88
N GLU A 31 2.57 -7.78 -15.87
CA GLU A 31 3.84 -8.33 -15.40
C GLU A 31 3.67 -9.75 -14.83
N ILE A 32 2.69 -9.96 -13.94
CA ILE A 32 2.47 -11.27 -13.30
C ILE A 32 1.87 -12.29 -14.27
N LYS A 33 0.90 -11.89 -15.11
CA LYS A 33 0.33 -12.75 -16.17
C LYS A 33 1.35 -13.13 -17.22
N GLY A 34 2.21 -12.20 -17.59
CA GLY A 34 3.30 -12.39 -18.55
C GLY A 34 4.49 -13.19 -18.00
N LYS A 35 4.43 -13.67 -16.76
CA LYS A 35 5.51 -14.41 -16.08
C LYS A 35 6.82 -13.66 -16.01
N ARG A 36 6.78 -12.32 -16.02
CA ARG A 36 7.97 -11.48 -15.81
C ARG A 36 8.27 -11.27 -14.33
N ILE A 37 7.26 -11.46 -13.49
CA ILE A 37 7.37 -11.59 -12.03
C ILE A 37 6.52 -12.78 -11.57
N ASP A 38 6.87 -13.38 -10.41
CA ASP A 38 6.16 -14.53 -9.85
C ASP A 38 5.19 -14.14 -8.73
N ALA A 39 5.46 -13.02 -8.08
CA ALA A 39 4.63 -12.48 -7.01
C ALA A 39 4.61 -10.95 -7.02
N ILE A 40 3.53 -10.38 -6.50
CA ILE A 40 3.43 -8.97 -6.14
C ILE A 40 3.47 -8.90 -4.61
N TRP A 41 4.56 -8.36 -4.06
CA TRP A 41 4.76 -8.20 -2.63
C TRP A 41 5.10 -6.73 -2.34
N ASN A 42 4.09 -5.93 -2.26
CA ASN A 42 4.22 -4.49 -1.99
C ASN A 42 2.89 -3.94 -1.47
N CYS A 43 2.59 -4.25 -0.20
CA CYS A 43 1.36 -3.78 0.45
C CYS A 43 0.10 -4.03 -0.39
N PHE A 44 0.00 -5.24 -0.98
CA PHE A 44 -1.07 -5.55 -1.93
C PHE A 44 -2.39 -5.79 -1.21
N THR A 45 -3.27 -4.81 -1.23
CA THR A 45 -4.56 -4.82 -0.54
C THR A 45 -5.46 -5.94 -1.04
N VAL A 46 -6.05 -6.66 -0.10
CA VAL A 46 -7.06 -7.70 -0.37
C VAL A 46 -8.41 -7.01 -0.65
N ASN A 47 -8.97 -7.28 -1.82
CA ASN A 47 -10.33 -6.88 -2.18
C ASN A 47 -10.99 -7.97 -3.06
N PRO A 48 -12.32 -7.93 -3.27
CA PRO A 48 -13.02 -8.98 -4.04
C PRO A 48 -12.47 -9.20 -5.45
N GLU A 49 -12.19 -8.14 -6.20
CA GLU A 49 -11.66 -8.22 -7.57
C GLU A 49 -10.30 -8.92 -7.59
N ARG A 50 -9.41 -8.57 -6.64
CA ARG A 50 -8.09 -9.19 -6.52
C ARG A 50 -8.16 -10.63 -6.04
N GLN A 51 -9.12 -10.98 -5.19
CA GLN A 51 -9.34 -12.37 -4.77
C GLN A 51 -9.79 -13.25 -5.94
N GLU A 52 -10.54 -12.70 -6.91
CA GLU A 52 -10.91 -13.40 -8.12
C GLU A 52 -9.76 -13.51 -9.12
N ALA A 53 -8.96 -12.46 -9.27
CA ALA A 53 -7.89 -12.37 -10.28
C ALA A 53 -6.61 -13.12 -9.91
N TYR A 54 -6.30 -13.24 -8.61
CA TYR A 54 -5.03 -13.77 -8.09
C TYR A 54 -5.25 -14.92 -7.10
N THR A 55 -4.22 -15.72 -6.89
CA THR A 55 -4.07 -16.52 -5.67
C THR A 55 -3.35 -15.65 -4.65
N LEU A 56 -4.01 -15.37 -3.53
CA LEU A 56 -3.46 -14.54 -2.45
C LEU A 56 -2.92 -15.41 -1.33
N SER A 57 -1.85 -14.96 -0.68
CA SER A 57 -1.45 -15.50 0.61
C SER A 57 -2.51 -15.19 1.69
N LYS A 58 -2.35 -15.75 2.87
CA LYS A 58 -2.99 -15.19 4.07
C LYS A 58 -2.56 -13.73 4.23
N PRO A 59 -3.42 -12.85 4.74
CA PRO A 59 -3.01 -11.51 5.11
C PRO A 59 -1.82 -11.53 6.06
N TYR A 60 -0.93 -10.56 5.98
CA TYR A 60 0.26 -10.49 6.83
C TYR A 60 0.41 -9.16 7.57
N MET A 61 -0.30 -8.10 7.15
CA MET A 61 -0.32 -6.80 7.82
C MET A 61 -1.70 -6.14 7.70
N VAL A 62 -1.99 -5.25 8.65
CA VAL A 62 -3.08 -4.27 8.51
C VAL A 62 -2.57 -3.01 7.82
N ASN A 63 -3.45 -2.38 7.08
CA ASN A 63 -3.22 -1.13 6.38
C ASN A 63 -4.49 -0.26 6.45
N ALA A 64 -4.41 0.96 5.94
CA ALA A 64 -5.56 1.84 5.74
C ALA A 64 -5.25 2.80 4.60
N GLN A 65 -6.29 3.35 3.97
CA GLN A 65 -6.14 4.44 3.01
C GLN A 65 -6.27 5.78 3.74
N LEU A 66 -5.15 6.45 3.91
CA LEU A 66 -5.06 7.72 4.62
C LEU A 66 -5.19 8.91 3.66
N VAL A 67 -5.75 9.99 4.17
CA VAL A 67 -5.63 11.31 3.54
C VAL A 67 -4.45 12.03 4.21
N VAL A 68 -3.45 12.40 3.43
CA VAL A 68 -2.26 13.12 3.89
C VAL A 68 -2.26 14.51 3.27
N VAL A 69 -1.93 15.49 4.10
CA VAL A 69 -1.89 16.92 3.75
C VAL A 69 -0.56 17.54 4.17
N PRO A 70 -0.14 18.66 3.59
CA PRO A 70 0.99 19.43 4.09
C PRO A 70 0.76 19.88 5.55
N LYS A 71 1.80 19.88 6.37
CA LYS A 71 1.73 20.41 7.73
C LYS A 71 1.31 21.89 7.70
N GLY A 72 0.35 22.25 8.52
CA GLY A 72 -0.24 23.59 8.54
C GLY A 72 -1.39 23.80 7.55
N SER A 73 -1.81 22.75 6.84
CA SER A 73 -3.02 22.77 6.03
C SER A 73 -4.27 23.05 6.88
N GLU A 74 -5.23 23.76 6.31
CA GLU A 74 -6.56 23.98 6.90
C GLU A 74 -7.46 22.75 6.77
N ILE A 75 -7.08 21.76 5.98
CA ILE A 75 -7.81 20.50 5.81
C ILE A 75 -7.57 19.64 7.05
N THR A 76 -8.63 19.38 7.83
CA THR A 76 -8.56 18.61 9.08
C THR A 76 -9.43 17.35 9.05
N LYS A 77 -10.38 17.28 8.10
CA LYS A 77 -11.31 16.14 7.90
C LYS A 77 -11.63 15.97 6.41
N ILE A 78 -12.16 14.83 6.05
CA ILE A 78 -12.48 14.47 4.66
C ILE A 78 -13.43 15.50 4.01
N ALA A 79 -14.40 16.03 4.76
CA ALA A 79 -15.32 17.04 4.25
C ALA A 79 -14.63 18.33 3.77
N ASP A 80 -13.45 18.67 4.30
CA ASP A 80 -12.69 19.86 3.93
C ASP A 80 -12.00 19.71 2.55
N LEU A 81 -12.01 18.52 1.96
CA LEU A 81 -11.50 18.27 0.61
C LEU A 81 -12.34 18.91 -0.49
N LYS A 82 -13.56 19.35 -0.19
CA LYS A 82 -14.43 20.02 -1.15
C LYS A 82 -13.72 21.25 -1.75
N GLY A 83 -13.69 21.30 -3.08
CA GLY A 83 -13.03 22.36 -3.82
C GLY A 83 -11.50 22.32 -3.81
N LYS A 84 -10.90 21.24 -3.30
CA LYS A 84 -9.44 21.05 -3.22
C LYS A 84 -8.93 20.15 -4.36
N VAL A 85 -7.62 20.16 -4.57
CA VAL A 85 -6.93 19.27 -5.51
C VAL A 85 -6.44 18.05 -4.76
N LEU A 86 -7.01 16.88 -5.08
CA LEU A 86 -6.67 15.60 -4.47
C LEU A 86 -5.88 14.73 -5.46
N ALA A 87 -4.80 14.15 -4.99
CA ALA A 87 -3.95 13.26 -5.78
C ALA A 87 -3.95 11.82 -5.25
N VAL A 88 -3.68 10.87 -6.14
CA VAL A 88 -3.56 9.45 -5.83
C VAL A 88 -2.63 8.78 -6.83
N GLN A 89 -2.05 7.64 -6.47
CA GLN A 89 -1.37 6.81 -7.46
C GLN A 89 -2.40 6.10 -8.35
N ASP A 90 -2.15 6.09 -9.65
CA ASP A 90 -3.01 5.40 -10.61
C ASP A 90 -3.04 3.88 -10.35
N ASP A 91 -4.20 3.28 -10.60
CA ASP A 91 -4.47 1.84 -10.39
C ASP A 91 -4.12 1.32 -8.98
N SER A 92 -4.11 2.21 -7.98
CA SER A 92 -3.96 1.89 -6.56
C SER A 92 -5.32 1.62 -5.89
N THR A 93 -5.28 1.12 -4.65
CA THR A 93 -6.50 0.99 -3.83
C THR A 93 -7.15 2.35 -3.57
N GLY A 94 -6.33 3.39 -3.36
CA GLY A 94 -6.84 4.76 -3.20
C GLY A 94 -7.62 5.22 -4.44
N SER A 95 -7.09 4.99 -5.65
CA SER A 95 -7.82 5.33 -6.88
C SER A 95 -9.11 4.51 -7.03
N TYR A 96 -9.07 3.22 -6.69
CA TYR A 96 -10.25 2.35 -6.71
C TYR A 96 -11.38 2.87 -5.81
N ILE A 97 -11.04 3.31 -4.59
CA ILE A 97 -12.01 3.88 -3.63
C ILE A 97 -12.57 5.20 -4.15
N LEU A 98 -11.70 6.10 -4.61
CA LEU A 98 -12.11 7.43 -5.10
C LEU A 98 -12.94 7.35 -6.38
N ASP A 99 -12.60 6.47 -7.32
CA ASP A 99 -13.36 6.28 -8.56
C ASP A 99 -14.79 5.81 -8.30
N ARG A 100 -15.03 5.14 -7.17
CA ARG A 100 -16.36 4.66 -6.73
C ARG A 100 -17.07 5.62 -5.78
N ASN A 101 -16.35 6.57 -5.19
CA ASN A 101 -16.93 7.61 -4.34
C ASN A 101 -17.27 8.85 -5.17
N ASN A 102 -18.39 8.77 -5.89
CA ASN A 102 -18.81 9.84 -6.81
C ASN A 102 -19.09 11.17 -6.08
N GLU A 103 -19.62 11.13 -4.86
CA GLU A 103 -19.89 12.31 -4.06
C GLU A 103 -18.59 13.08 -3.73
N LEU A 104 -17.61 12.38 -3.18
CA LEU A 104 -16.31 12.99 -2.88
C LEU A 104 -15.64 13.49 -4.16
N ARG A 105 -15.55 12.64 -5.19
CA ARG A 105 -14.85 12.97 -6.44
C ARG A 105 -15.42 14.21 -7.14
N THR A 106 -16.75 14.34 -7.22
CA THR A 106 -17.40 15.48 -7.85
C THR A 106 -17.36 16.76 -7.02
N SER A 107 -17.09 16.65 -5.71
CA SER A 107 -16.89 17.79 -4.83
C SER A 107 -15.51 18.43 -4.97
N LEU A 108 -14.51 17.70 -5.50
CA LEU A 108 -13.14 18.18 -5.66
C LEU A 108 -13.04 19.25 -6.73
N LYS A 109 -12.06 20.15 -6.59
CA LYS A 109 -11.66 21.07 -7.69
C LYS A 109 -10.99 20.30 -8.82
N ASP A 110 -10.12 19.35 -8.45
CA ASP A 110 -9.40 18.50 -9.39
C ASP A 110 -9.03 17.17 -8.73
N TYR A 111 -9.03 16.09 -9.50
CA TYR A 111 -8.62 14.77 -9.08
C TYR A 111 -7.52 14.27 -10.02
N ARG A 112 -6.31 14.12 -9.47
CA ARG A 112 -5.12 13.79 -10.25
C ARG A 112 -4.60 12.41 -9.94
N LYS A 113 -4.33 11.65 -10.99
CA LYS A 113 -3.68 10.35 -10.92
C LYS A 113 -2.23 10.46 -11.36
N TYR A 114 -1.33 9.83 -10.60
CA TYR A 114 0.11 9.86 -10.80
C TYR A 114 0.65 8.44 -10.97
N PRO A 115 1.75 8.24 -11.71
CA PRO A 115 2.33 6.91 -11.87
C PRO A 115 2.93 6.36 -10.56
N ASP A 116 3.44 7.24 -9.70
CA ASP A 116 4.06 6.88 -8.43
C ASP A 116 3.88 7.96 -7.36
N PHE A 117 4.10 7.58 -6.10
CA PHE A 117 3.97 8.51 -4.96
C PHE A 117 5.12 9.51 -4.86
N ALA A 118 6.29 9.25 -5.45
CA ALA A 118 7.37 10.23 -5.46
C ALA A 118 6.94 11.49 -6.22
N ALA A 119 6.28 11.32 -7.37
CA ALA A 119 5.71 12.42 -8.14
C ALA A 119 4.60 13.15 -7.37
N VAL A 120 3.75 12.42 -6.63
CA VAL A 120 2.70 13.03 -5.77
C VAL A 120 3.33 13.91 -4.69
N TYR A 121 4.33 13.41 -3.97
CA TYR A 121 5.01 14.19 -2.92
C TYR A 121 5.72 15.42 -3.48
N MET A 122 6.36 15.30 -4.65
CA MET A 122 6.98 16.46 -5.32
C MET A 122 5.96 17.54 -5.66
N ASP A 123 4.78 17.18 -6.15
CA ASP A 123 3.73 18.13 -6.48
C ASP A 123 3.07 18.72 -5.23
N MET A 124 2.97 17.96 -4.14
CA MET A 124 2.54 18.47 -2.85
C MET A 124 3.53 19.50 -2.29
N ASP A 125 4.82 19.18 -2.29
CA ASP A 125 5.88 20.11 -1.84
C ASP A 125 5.92 21.41 -2.67
N ALA A 126 5.54 21.31 -3.94
CA ALA A 126 5.44 22.48 -4.84
C ALA A 126 4.11 23.24 -4.72
N GLY A 127 3.19 22.82 -3.84
CA GLY A 127 1.89 23.46 -3.65
C GLY A 127 0.91 23.27 -4.81
N ARG A 128 1.13 22.27 -5.68
CA ARG A 128 0.26 21.99 -6.84
C ARG A 128 -0.91 21.06 -6.50
N ILE A 129 -0.86 20.36 -5.37
CA ILE A 129 -1.94 19.54 -4.81
C ILE A 129 -2.13 19.88 -3.33
N ASP A 130 -3.36 19.76 -2.85
CA ASP A 130 -3.73 20.11 -1.47
C ASP A 130 -3.71 18.90 -0.54
N ALA A 131 -4.00 17.71 -1.07
CA ALA A 131 -4.05 16.46 -0.33
C ALA A 131 -3.74 15.26 -1.24
N MET A 132 -3.36 14.13 -0.63
CA MET A 132 -3.22 12.86 -1.32
C MET A 132 -3.92 11.74 -0.55
N VAL A 133 -4.34 10.70 -1.28
CA VAL A 133 -4.74 9.41 -0.70
C VAL A 133 -3.61 8.43 -0.89
N VAL A 134 -3.20 7.79 0.20
CA VAL A 134 -2.02 6.92 0.24
C VAL A 134 -2.14 5.84 1.32
N ASP A 135 -1.49 4.70 1.09
CA ASP A 135 -1.37 3.64 2.09
C ASP A 135 -0.73 4.12 3.38
N ALA A 136 -1.31 3.71 4.52
CA ALA A 136 -0.80 4.09 5.84
C ALA A 136 0.67 3.68 6.05
N VAL A 137 1.08 2.54 5.51
CA VAL A 137 2.45 2.04 5.57
C VAL A 137 3.41 3.02 4.88
N LEU A 138 3.08 3.43 3.65
CA LEU A 138 3.89 4.38 2.90
C LEU A 138 3.84 5.79 3.50
N ALA A 139 2.67 6.25 3.94
CA ALA A 139 2.50 7.54 4.60
C ALA A 139 3.39 7.64 5.84
N ARG A 140 3.37 6.64 6.71
CA ARG A 140 4.22 6.60 7.93
C ARG A 140 5.70 6.67 7.60
N TYR A 141 6.14 5.93 6.59
CA TYR A 141 7.53 5.98 6.14
C TYR A 141 7.97 7.39 5.73
N TYR A 142 7.14 8.09 4.95
CA TYR A 142 7.44 9.47 4.54
C TYR A 142 7.34 10.45 5.70
N MET A 143 6.36 10.33 6.58
CA MET A 143 6.21 11.20 7.75
C MET A 143 7.37 11.04 8.76
N VAL A 144 7.88 9.81 8.94
CA VAL A 144 9.08 9.59 9.78
C VAL A 144 10.31 10.25 9.17
N LYS A 145 10.48 10.20 7.86
CA LYS A 145 11.61 10.84 7.16
C LYS A 145 11.48 12.37 7.08
N HIS A 146 10.25 12.87 7.10
CA HIS A 146 9.94 14.29 6.93
C HIS A 146 8.92 14.77 7.98
N PRO A 147 9.29 14.73 9.29
CA PRO A 147 8.34 14.91 10.40
C PRO A 147 7.67 16.30 10.42
N ASP A 148 8.27 17.28 9.75
CA ASP A 148 7.76 18.65 9.70
C ASP A 148 7.01 19.00 8.41
N LYS A 149 6.84 18.05 7.49
CA LYS A 149 6.25 18.33 6.17
C LYS A 149 4.81 17.88 6.02
N TYR A 150 4.43 16.72 6.57
CA TYR A 150 3.16 16.08 6.28
C TYR A 150 2.41 15.65 7.53
N VAL A 151 1.10 15.64 7.44
CA VAL A 151 0.17 15.16 8.48
C VAL A 151 -0.90 14.28 7.84
N ALA A 152 -1.20 13.16 8.45
CA ALA A 152 -2.37 12.36 8.09
C ALA A 152 -3.58 12.87 8.88
N LEU A 153 -4.74 12.89 8.24
CA LEU A 153 -6.01 13.16 8.93
C LEU A 153 -6.31 12.01 9.88
N GLU A 154 -7.09 12.30 10.94
CA GLU A 154 -7.61 11.25 11.83
C GLU A 154 -8.62 10.35 11.12
N GLU A 155 -9.45 10.94 10.25
CA GLU A 155 -10.35 10.18 9.38
C GLU A 155 -9.57 9.49 8.27
N ASN A 156 -9.93 8.24 7.94
CA ASN A 156 -9.38 7.50 6.82
C ASN A 156 -10.49 7.07 5.83
N LEU A 157 -10.09 6.56 4.67
CA LEU A 157 -10.99 6.10 3.63
C LEU A 157 -11.25 4.57 3.66
N GLY A 158 -10.80 3.90 4.72
CA GLY A 158 -11.06 2.49 4.99
C GLY A 158 -9.86 1.75 5.53
N ASP A 159 -10.12 0.88 6.49
CA ASP A 159 -9.15 -0.08 6.99
C ASP A 159 -9.11 -1.29 6.05
N GLU A 160 -7.94 -1.87 5.88
CA GLU A 160 -7.71 -2.97 4.97
C GLU A 160 -6.65 -3.94 5.48
N VAL A 161 -6.55 -5.09 4.86
CA VAL A 161 -5.45 -6.03 5.07
C VAL A 161 -4.72 -6.26 3.76
N VAL A 162 -3.44 -6.60 3.85
CA VAL A 162 -2.59 -6.85 2.68
C VAL A 162 -2.09 -8.27 2.66
N ALA A 163 -1.88 -8.79 1.45
CA ALA A 163 -1.40 -10.13 1.18
C ALA A 163 -0.37 -10.11 0.05
N VAL A 164 0.31 -11.22 -0.14
CA VAL A 164 1.16 -11.46 -1.32
C VAL A 164 0.26 -12.02 -2.42
N ALA A 165 0.36 -11.47 -3.63
CA ALA A 165 -0.39 -11.96 -4.77
C ALA A 165 0.50 -12.80 -5.68
N PHE A 166 -0.04 -13.95 -6.11
CA PHE A 166 0.55 -14.88 -7.07
C PHE A 166 -0.37 -15.03 -8.27
N ARG A 167 0.13 -15.57 -9.39
CA ARG A 167 -0.74 -15.98 -10.50
C ARG A 167 -1.84 -16.91 -9.99
N LYS A 168 -2.99 -16.85 -10.64
CA LYS A 168 -4.19 -17.60 -10.21
C LYS A 168 -3.95 -19.10 -10.00
N ASP A 169 -3.05 -19.68 -10.80
CA ASP A 169 -2.75 -21.12 -10.77
C ASP A 169 -1.54 -21.50 -9.91
N ASP A 170 -0.81 -20.51 -9.39
CA ASP A 170 0.44 -20.73 -8.60
C ASP A 170 0.16 -20.97 -7.11
N LYS A 171 -0.67 -21.96 -6.80
CA LYS A 171 -1.04 -22.30 -5.41
C LYS A 171 0.13 -22.81 -4.58
N GLU A 172 1.08 -23.50 -5.20
CA GLU A 172 2.25 -24.04 -4.51
C GLU A 172 3.11 -22.94 -3.88
N TYR A 173 3.35 -21.84 -4.59
CA TYR A 173 4.11 -20.70 -4.06
C TYR A 173 3.34 -20.05 -2.89
N SER A 174 2.04 -19.87 -3.04
CA SER A 174 1.20 -19.31 -1.99
C SER A 174 1.23 -20.16 -0.71
N GLU A 175 1.17 -21.49 -0.83
CA GLU A 175 1.23 -22.41 0.31
C GLU A 175 2.60 -22.37 1.03
N LYS A 176 3.70 -22.35 0.27
CA LYS A 176 5.06 -22.23 0.83
C LYS A 176 5.24 -20.91 1.59
N ILE A 177 4.78 -19.80 1.00
CA ILE A 177 4.85 -18.48 1.64
C ILE A 177 3.93 -18.42 2.87
N ASN A 178 2.71 -18.95 2.80
CA ASN A 178 1.82 -19.01 3.95
C ASN A 178 2.43 -19.76 5.13
N LYS A 179 3.10 -20.90 4.88
CA LYS A 179 3.80 -21.63 5.92
C LYS A 179 4.91 -20.79 6.56
N ALA A 180 5.71 -20.13 5.73
CA ALA A 180 6.79 -19.25 6.21
C ALA A 180 6.24 -18.07 7.03
N LEU A 181 5.16 -17.42 6.58
CA LEU A 181 4.50 -16.34 7.30
C LEU A 181 3.94 -16.81 8.65
N ASP A 182 3.31 -17.99 8.70
CA ASP A 182 2.81 -18.59 9.96
C ASP A 182 3.95 -18.85 10.96
N GLU A 183 5.09 -19.36 10.49
CA GLU A 183 6.29 -19.56 11.31
C GLU A 183 6.86 -18.24 11.84
N MET A 184 6.97 -17.23 10.96
CA MET A 184 7.47 -15.89 11.31
C MET A 184 6.54 -15.17 12.30
N LYS A 185 5.24 -15.38 12.20
CA LYS A 185 4.25 -14.85 13.15
C LYS A 185 4.41 -15.54 14.51
N LYS A 186 4.56 -16.86 14.52
CA LYS A 186 4.68 -17.68 15.73
C LYS A 186 5.95 -17.37 16.53
N ASP A 187 7.09 -17.17 15.87
CA ASP A 187 8.37 -16.92 16.53
C ASP A 187 8.68 -15.44 16.77
N GLY A 188 7.76 -14.54 16.38
CA GLY A 188 7.87 -13.09 16.57
C GLY A 188 8.72 -12.35 15.55
N THR A 189 9.22 -13.02 14.53
CA THR A 189 10.03 -12.39 13.47
C THR A 189 9.26 -11.32 12.71
N MET A 190 7.98 -11.57 12.38
CA MET A 190 7.13 -10.57 11.72
C MET A 190 6.98 -9.32 12.56
N LYS A 191 6.67 -9.48 13.85
CA LYS A 191 6.57 -8.35 14.79
C LYS A 191 7.87 -7.55 14.84
N LYS A 192 9.02 -8.23 14.95
CA LYS A 192 10.34 -7.58 15.02
C LYS A 192 10.63 -6.75 13.77
N ILE A 193 10.34 -7.29 12.58
CA ILE A 193 10.52 -6.56 11.31
C ILE A 193 9.58 -5.35 11.26
N SER A 194 8.30 -5.54 11.62
CA SER A 194 7.32 -4.46 11.66
C SER A 194 7.74 -3.32 12.61
N GLU A 195 8.11 -3.64 13.83
CA GLU A 195 8.55 -2.64 14.82
C GLU A 195 9.83 -1.90 14.38
N GLN A 196 10.76 -2.59 13.70
CA GLN A 196 11.98 -1.98 13.17
C GLN A 196 11.71 -0.89 12.14
N TRP A 197 10.71 -1.08 11.28
CA TRP A 197 10.41 -0.16 10.17
C TRP A 197 9.32 0.85 10.48
N MET A 198 8.32 0.43 11.27
CA MET A 198 7.10 1.22 11.53
C MET A 198 7.05 1.78 12.95
N GLY A 199 7.94 1.33 13.85
CA GLY A 199 7.90 1.70 15.27
C GLY A 199 6.76 1.04 16.05
N VAL A 200 5.89 0.29 15.37
CA VAL A 200 4.74 -0.43 15.93
C VAL A 200 4.53 -1.76 15.22
N ASP A 201 3.85 -2.69 15.88
CA ASP A 201 3.48 -3.97 15.28
C ASP A 201 2.16 -3.84 14.49
N ILE A 202 2.27 -3.77 13.15
CA ILE A 202 1.14 -3.75 12.22
C ILE A 202 0.79 -5.14 11.66
N THR A 203 1.40 -6.20 12.20
CA THR A 203 1.14 -7.60 11.79
C THR A 203 0.03 -8.27 12.60
N LYS A 204 -0.60 -7.53 13.52
CA LYS A 204 -1.74 -7.98 14.32
C LYS A 204 -3.05 -7.66 13.62
N TYR A 205 -3.85 -8.66 13.36
CA TYR A 205 -5.22 -8.57 12.83
C TYR A 205 -6.05 -9.77 13.31
#